data_c4c44af752e53256cd3270a781401245
#
_entry.id   c4c44af752e53256cd3270a781401245
#
_cell.length_a   1.000
_cell.length_b   1.000
_cell.length_c   1.000
_cell.angle_alpha   90.00
_cell.angle_beta   90.00
_cell.angle_gamma   90.00
#
_symmetry.space_group_name_H-M   'P 1'
#
loop_
_entity.id
_entity.type
_entity.pdbx_description
1 polymer ?
#
loop_
_entity_poly.entity_id
_entity_poly.type
_entity_poly.pdbx_seq_one_letter_code
_entity_poly.pdbx_strand_id
1 'polypeptide(L)'
;MKDNNEEFRWGIIGTGGIASAFAKDLEYLDGHRVSSVLSRSMITANNFTSGLKRCNSYDNINSFLDSNYIDAVYIATPNTLHAPQAIMALESGIPVLCEKPFAMNLEEVKSMVKSSETNNAALLEGMWTRYLPHIEKVKQILENDTIGKIESIFAFHGQNLRHSDNPRLWTKELGGGALLDLGVYVVSFAHLILGDPKEIIATSIFTNEGIDCKTSMVFKYDSNVIANLSCSMFDTQPNRAIISGEKGLIEIEPTFYAPTKISVVMNTGETTNITNDYKGHGLREQAKELEWCVRNNLIESPKMKHSESIEVMKSMDTIRNIIGLSF
;
A
#
# COMPACT_ATOMS: atom_id res chain seq x y z
N MET A 1 4.76 29.02 -4.42
CA MET A 1 4.81 27.88 -5.36
C MET A 1 6.28 27.54 -5.55
N LYS A 2 6.72 26.32 -5.21
CA LYS A 2 8.07 25.86 -5.57
C LYS A 2 8.14 25.75 -7.08
N ASP A 3 9.25 26.19 -7.66
CA ASP A 3 9.48 26.12 -9.09
C ASP A 3 9.42 24.66 -9.56
N ASN A 4 8.78 24.37 -10.69
CA ASN A 4 8.66 23.02 -11.25
C ASN A 4 10.00 22.32 -11.57
N ASN A 5 11.11 23.04 -11.39
CA ASN A 5 12.48 22.57 -11.64
C ASN A 5 13.28 22.31 -10.34
N GLU A 6 12.69 22.50 -9.16
CA GLU A 6 13.40 22.22 -7.91
C GLU A 6 13.35 20.74 -7.57
N GLU A 7 14.50 20.21 -7.14
CA GLU A 7 14.69 18.84 -6.68
C GLU A 7 13.73 18.51 -5.50
N PHE A 8 12.96 17.43 -5.60
CA PHE A 8 12.06 16.96 -4.53
C PHE A 8 12.82 16.06 -3.55
N ARG A 9 12.91 16.47 -2.30
CA ARG A 9 13.77 15.88 -1.28
C ARG A 9 12.98 14.99 -0.33
N TRP A 10 13.30 13.71 -0.36
CA TRP A 10 12.68 12.71 0.49
C TRP A 10 13.42 12.51 1.81
N GLY A 11 12.70 12.59 2.92
CA GLY A 11 13.09 12.01 4.18
C GLY A 11 12.58 10.56 4.28
N ILE A 12 13.39 9.63 4.73
CA ILE A 12 12.95 8.24 4.96
C ILE A 12 13.02 7.93 6.45
N ILE A 13 11.92 7.44 7.02
CA ILE A 13 11.87 6.90 8.39
C ILE A 13 11.84 5.36 8.29
N GLY A 14 12.91 4.73 8.77
CA GLY A 14 13.13 3.30 8.65
C GLY A 14 14.20 2.93 7.61
N THR A 15 14.92 1.84 7.85
CA THR A 15 16.08 1.40 7.04
C THR A 15 15.94 -0.07 6.63
N GLY A 16 14.69 -0.55 6.51
CA GLY A 16 14.35 -1.92 6.09
C GLY A 16 14.43 -2.14 4.58
N GLY A 17 14.08 -3.36 4.15
CA GLY A 17 14.11 -3.75 2.74
C GLY A 17 13.23 -2.88 1.84
N ILE A 18 12.02 -2.51 2.31
CA ILE A 18 11.11 -1.67 1.52
C ILE A 18 11.62 -0.23 1.39
N ALA A 19 12.26 0.32 2.44
CA ALA A 19 12.93 1.61 2.37
C ALA A 19 14.06 1.61 1.34
N SER A 20 14.85 0.52 1.29
CA SER A 20 15.92 0.36 0.29
C SER A 20 15.36 0.21 -1.14
N ALA A 21 14.26 -0.52 -1.30
CA ALA A 21 13.57 -0.66 -2.59
C ALA A 21 13.00 0.67 -3.08
N PHE A 22 12.38 1.45 -2.18
CA PHE A 22 11.89 2.80 -2.49
C PHE A 22 13.02 3.74 -2.91
N ALA A 23 14.12 3.80 -2.15
CA ALA A 23 15.27 4.64 -2.48
C ALA A 23 15.85 4.30 -3.86
N LYS A 24 15.96 3.00 -4.23
CA LYS A 24 16.39 2.57 -5.55
C LYS A 24 15.38 2.92 -6.65
N ASP A 25 14.10 2.80 -6.37
CA ASP A 25 13.07 3.09 -7.36
C ASP A 25 12.96 4.60 -7.65
N LEU A 26 13.31 5.46 -6.69
CA LEU A 26 13.44 6.91 -6.90
C LEU A 26 14.53 7.28 -7.92
N GLU A 27 15.55 6.44 -8.14
CA GLU A 27 16.60 6.68 -9.15
C GLU A 27 16.05 6.72 -10.58
N TYR A 28 14.85 6.18 -10.82
CA TYR A 28 14.13 6.29 -12.10
C TYR A 28 13.35 7.59 -12.27
N LEU A 29 13.35 8.48 -11.25
CA LEU A 29 12.67 9.77 -11.28
C LEU A 29 13.68 10.92 -11.34
N ASP A 30 13.64 11.67 -12.42
CA ASP A 30 14.40 12.91 -12.51
C ASP A 30 13.91 13.92 -11.46
N GLY A 31 14.83 14.61 -10.82
CA GLY A 31 14.51 15.62 -9.82
C GLY A 31 14.13 15.08 -8.44
N HIS A 32 14.23 13.75 -8.19
CA HIS A 32 14.00 13.19 -6.86
C HIS A 32 15.28 12.69 -6.21
N ARG A 33 15.39 12.84 -4.91
CA ARG A 33 16.46 12.20 -4.12
C ARG A 33 16.08 11.97 -2.68
N VAL A 34 16.72 10.97 -2.06
CA VAL A 34 16.72 10.82 -0.60
C VAL A 34 17.72 11.82 -0.02
N SER A 35 17.25 12.70 0.84
CA SER A 35 18.05 13.76 1.47
C SER A 35 18.34 13.52 2.94
N SER A 36 17.50 12.75 3.60
CA SER A 36 17.59 12.48 5.05
C SER A 36 17.05 11.10 5.38
N VAL A 37 17.70 10.39 6.31
CA VAL A 37 17.27 9.08 6.77
C VAL A 37 17.27 9.04 8.29
N LEU A 38 16.14 8.63 8.87
CA LEU A 38 15.98 8.38 10.30
C LEU A 38 15.95 6.88 10.57
N SER A 39 16.75 6.44 11.53
CA SER A 39 16.72 5.06 12.04
C SER A 39 16.83 5.05 13.57
N ARG A 40 16.58 3.90 14.18
CA ARG A 40 16.69 3.71 15.67
C ARG A 40 18.08 3.94 16.24
N SER A 41 19.09 3.93 15.39
CA SER A 41 20.47 4.24 15.79
C SER A 41 21.21 4.93 14.65
N MET A 42 22.15 5.79 14.99
CA MET A 42 23.02 6.47 14.03
C MET A 42 23.81 5.47 13.18
N ILE A 43 24.18 4.31 13.72
CA ILE A 43 24.91 3.27 12.97
C ILE A 43 24.06 2.76 11.80
N THR A 44 22.81 2.39 12.05
CA THR A 44 21.92 1.90 10.99
C THR A 44 21.54 3.00 10.00
N ALA A 45 21.38 4.23 10.43
CA ALA A 45 21.16 5.38 9.56
C ALA A 45 22.38 5.60 8.64
N ASN A 46 23.58 5.65 9.17
CA ASN A 46 24.82 5.82 8.41
C ASN A 46 25.07 4.69 7.42
N ASN A 47 24.80 3.45 7.80
CA ASN A 47 24.91 2.30 6.90
C ASN A 47 23.96 2.44 5.70
N PHE A 48 22.73 2.90 5.91
CA PHE A 48 21.78 3.12 4.83
C PHE A 48 22.20 4.27 3.91
N THR A 49 22.64 5.39 4.49
CA THR A 49 23.02 6.60 3.73
C THR A 49 24.36 6.47 3.01
N SER A 50 25.22 5.51 3.38
CA SER A 50 26.57 5.32 2.79
C SER A 50 26.56 5.12 1.26
N GLY A 51 25.46 4.58 0.70
CA GLY A 51 25.24 4.43 -0.74
C GLY A 51 24.53 5.61 -1.42
N LEU A 52 24.12 6.64 -0.65
CA LEU A 52 23.33 7.75 -1.14
C LEU A 52 24.16 9.04 -1.21
N LYS A 53 23.95 9.84 -2.25
CA LYS A 53 24.65 11.13 -2.39
C LYS A 53 23.91 12.23 -1.63
N ARG A 54 24.65 13.07 -0.89
CA ARG A 54 24.11 14.26 -0.18
C ARG A 54 22.92 13.89 0.72
N CYS A 55 23.05 12.84 1.51
CA CYS A 55 22.02 12.35 2.41
C CYS A 55 22.51 12.42 3.87
N ASN A 56 21.69 12.99 4.76
CA ASN A 56 21.98 13.12 6.17
C ASN A 56 21.40 11.95 6.97
N SER A 57 22.07 11.56 8.04
CA SER A 57 21.64 10.51 8.96
C SER A 57 21.12 11.09 10.27
N TYR A 58 20.04 10.50 10.79
CA TYR A 58 19.41 10.90 12.07
C TYR A 58 19.04 9.66 12.88
N ASP A 59 19.06 9.81 14.21
CA ASP A 59 18.52 8.85 15.18
C ASP A 59 17.53 9.47 16.16
N ASN A 60 17.22 10.75 15.97
CA ASN A 60 16.22 11.51 16.71
C ASN A 60 15.18 12.10 15.73
N ILE A 61 13.90 11.83 15.97
CA ILE A 61 12.82 12.23 15.05
C ILE A 61 12.63 13.75 15.02
N ASN A 62 12.75 14.45 16.13
CA ASN A 62 12.60 15.91 16.16
C ASN A 62 13.70 16.58 15.33
N SER A 63 14.96 16.18 15.53
CA SER A 63 16.08 16.71 14.74
C SER A 63 15.96 16.38 13.25
N PHE A 64 15.33 15.25 12.90
CA PHE A 64 15.05 14.87 11.53
C PHE A 64 13.97 15.77 10.91
N LEU A 65 12.83 15.96 11.59
CA LEU A 65 11.73 16.80 11.12
C LEU A 65 12.10 18.29 11.05
N ASP A 66 12.90 18.79 11.98
CA ASP A 66 13.36 20.18 12.03
C ASP A 66 14.47 20.50 11.01
N SER A 67 14.94 19.53 10.24
CA SER A 67 16.17 19.64 9.44
C SER A 67 16.11 20.60 8.24
N ASN A 68 14.94 21.01 7.79
CA ASN A 68 14.71 21.80 6.55
C ASN A 68 15.30 21.19 5.26
N TYR A 69 15.66 19.90 5.27
CA TYR A 69 16.22 19.17 4.13
C TYR A 69 15.23 18.26 3.43
N ILE A 70 13.97 18.21 3.89
CA ILE A 70 12.94 17.29 3.41
C ILE A 70 11.72 18.06 2.92
N ASP A 71 11.15 17.61 1.80
CA ASP A 71 9.92 18.14 1.22
C ASP A 71 8.73 17.19 1.49
N ALA A 72 9.02 15.90 1.72
CA ALA A 72 8.07 14.89 2.14
C ALA A 72 8.78 13.75 2.87
N VAL A 73 8.04 13.03 3.72
CA VAL A 73 8.53 11.87 4.46
C VAL A 73 7.91 10.58 3.92
N TYR A 74 8.75 9.58 3.68
CA TYR A 74 8.33 8.20 3.47
C TYR A 74 8.53 7.39 4.74
N ILE A 75 7.44 6.83 5.29
CA ILE A 75 7.45 6.03 6.53
C ILE A 75 7.44 4.55 6.15
N ALA A 76 8.51 3.85 6.54
CA ALA A 76 8.80 2.45 6.22
C ALA A 76 9.27 1.66 7.46
N THR A 77 8.65 1.96 8.59
CA THR A 77 8.89 1.33 9.90
C THR A 77 7.97 0.13 10.12
N PRO A 78 8.05 -0.60 11.24
CA PRO A 78 7.00 -1.54 11.64
C PRO A 78 5.64 -0.88 11.77
N ASN A 79 4.58 -1.63 11.46
CA ASN A 79 3.19 -1.15 11.35
C ASN A 79 2.72 -0.32 12.55
N THR A 80 3.12 -0.72 13.77
CA THR A 80 2.75 -0.05 15.03
C THR A 80 3.34 1.37 15.19
N LEU A 81 4.31 1.73 14.35
CA LEU A 81 4.95 3.05 14.36
C LEU A 81 4.43 3.97 13.25
N HIS A 82 3.60 3.47 12.32
CA HIS A 82 3.10 4.25 11.21
C HIS A 82 2.32 5.48 11.68
N ALA A 83 1.26 5.27 12.46
CA ALA A 83 0.39 6.36 12.91
C ALA A 83 1.12 7.41 13.76
N PRO A 84 1.85 7.08 14.83
CA PRO A 84 2.53 8.08 15.62
C PRO A 84 3.57 8.88 14.82
N GLN A 85 4.34 8.25 13.94
CA GLN A 85 5.33 8.93 13.13
C GLN A 85 4.71 9.79 12.03
N ALA A 86 3.62 9.34 11.41
CA ALA A 86 2.88 10.12 10.44
C ALA A 86 2.27 11.38 11.07
N ILE A 87 1.66 11.25 12.24
CA ILE A 87 1.07 12.38 12.97
C ILE A 87 2.14 13.42 13.30
N MET A 88 3.30 13.00 13.84
CA MET A 88 4.41 13.93 14.15
C MET A 88 4.90 14.69 12.90
N ALA A 89 5.03 14.01 11.76
CA ALA A 89 5.45 14.66 10.51
C ALA A 89 4.39 15.64 10.01
N LEU A 90 3.11 15.25 10.03
CA LEU A 90 1.98 16.10 9.61
C LEU A 90 1.83 17.33 10.51
N GLU A 91 2.00 17.19 11.83
CA GLU A 91 1.99 18.31 12.80
C GLU A 91 3.15 19.28 12.56
N SER A 92 4.25 18.80 11.98
CA SER A 92 5.36 19.65 11.52
C SER A 92 5.12 20.26 10.13
N GLY A 93 3.92 20.06 9.54
CA GLY A 93 3.56 20.55 8.20
C GLY A 93 4.25 19.79 7.05
N ILE A 94 4.79 18.60 7.32
CA ILE A 94 5.53 17.82 6.33
C ILE A 94 4.61 16.78 5.69
N PRO A 95 4.48 16.75 4.35
CA PRO A 95 3.75 15.72 3.62
C PRO A 95 4.26 14.31 3.88
N VAL A 96 3.34 13.34 3.96
CA VAL A 96 3.64 11.95 4.33
C VAL A 96 3.16 10.94 3.30
N LEU A 97 4.04 10.04 2.90
CA LEU A 97 3.74 8.76 2.27
C LEU A 97 4.01 7.67 3.31
N CYS A 98 2.97 6.99 3.78
CA CYS A 98 3.09 5.97 4.83
C CYS A 98 2.83 4.59 4.26
N GLU A 99 3.74 3.64 4.51
CA GLU A 99 3.60 2.25 4.06
C GLU A 99 2.30 1.57 4.52
N LYS A 100 1.91 0.57 3.74
CA LYS A 100 0.80 -0.33 4.07
C LYS A 100 1.26 -1.39 5.13
N PRO A 101 0.33 -1.90 5.96
CA PRO A 101 -0.98 -1.36 6.22
C PRO A 101 -0.86 0.05 6.78
N PHE A 102 -1.80 0.93 6.44
CA PHE A 102 -1.67 2.36 6.74
C PHE A 102 -1.47 2.63 8.23
N ALA A 103 -2.17 1.87 9.07
CA ALA A 103 -2.04 1.86 10.53
C ALA A 103 -2.45 0.48 11.09
N MET A 104 -2.49 0.34 12.41
CA MET A 104 -2.91 -0.90 13.07
C MET A 104 -4.42 -1.08 13.11
N ASN A 105 -5.21 0.00 13.05
CA ASN A 105 -6.66 -0.01 13.18
C ASN A 105 -7.30 1.25 12.62
N LEU A 106 -8.64 1.25 12.54
CA LEU A 106 -9.44 2.34 12.02
C LEU A 106 -9.25 3.66 12.78
N GLU A 107 -9.13 3.63 14.10
CA GLU A 107 -9.01 4.85 14.91
C GLU A 107 -7.66 5.53 14.70
N GLU A 108 -6.61 4.76 14.49
CA GLU A 108 -5.29 5.30 14.09
C GLU A 108 -5.36 5.96 12.71
N VAL A 109 -6.00 5.31 11.71
CA VAL A 109 -6.17 5.90 10.37
C VAL A 109 -6.94 7.21 10.44
N LYS A 110 -8.05 7.26 11.20
CA LYS A 110 -8.82 8.51 11.40
C LYS A 110 -7.98 9.60 12.05
N SER A 111 -7.13 9.24 13.01
CA SER A 111 -6.24 10.20 13.68
C SER A 111 -5.18 10.77 12.74
N MET A 112 -4.61 9.95 11.86
CA MET A 112 -3.70 10.39 10.80
C MET A 112 -4.38 11.34 9.81
N VAL A 113 -5.58 10.97 9.32
CA VAL A 113 -6.37 11.79 8.39
C VAL A 113 -6.72 13.13 9.03
N LYS A 114 -7.19 13.14 10.28
CA LYS A 114 -7.49 14.35 11.01
C LYS A 114 -6.25 15.26 11.17
N SER A 115 -5.08 14.68 11.44
CA SER A 115 -3.83 15.45 11.51
C SER A 115 -3.47 16.07 10.16
N SER A 116 -3.63 15.33 9.04
CA SER A 116 -3.44 15.84 7.68
C SER A 116 -4.35 17.04 7.40
N GLU A 117 -5.65 16.91 7.67
CA GLU A 117 -6.66 17.97 7.48
C GLU A 117 -6.35 19.21 8.33
N THR A 118 -6.02 19.00 9.62
CA THR A 118 -5.75 20.08 10.57
C THR A 118 -4.54 20.91 10.18
N ASN A 119 -3.49 20.25 9.70
CA ASN A 119 -2.22 20.89 9.34
C ASN A 119 -2.10 21.20 7.84
N ASN A 120 -3.14 20.92 7.05
CA ASN A 120 -3.16 21.07 5.60
C ASN A 120 -1.90 20.46 4.92
N ALA A 121 -1.49 19.28 5.36
CA ALA A 121 -0.33 18.55 4.88
C ALA A 121 -0.77 17.27 4.16
N ALA A 122 -0.21 17.00 2.98
CA ALA A 122 -0.59 15.84 2.17
C ALA A 122 -0.25 14.53 2.90
N LEU A 123 -1.21 13.58 2.88
CA LEU A 123 -1.05 12.26 3.45
C LEU A 123 -1.54 11.21 2.47
N LEU A 124 -0.66 10.30 2.05
CA LEU A 124 -0.99 9.19 1.15
C LEU A 124 -0.64 7.86 1.80
N GLU A 125 -1.54 6.88 1.63
CA GLU A 125 -1.24 5.49 1.94
C GLU A 125 -0.33 4.89 0.86
N GLY A 126 0.73 4.22 1.28
CA GLY A 126 1.67 3.51 0.42
C GLY A 126 1.11 2.19 -0.13
N MET A 127 -0.17 2.17 -0.49
CA MET A 127 -0.78 1.08 -1.24
C MET A 127 -0.38 1.20 -2.72
N TRP A 128 0.90 0.98 -2.99
CA TRP A 128 1.54 1.24 -4.28
C TRP A 128 0.82 0.66 -5.49
N THR A 129 0.12 -0.48 -5.32
CA THR A 129 -0.72 -1.10 -6.35
C THR A 129 -1.70 -0.10 -6.97
N ARG A 130 -2.30 0.79 -6.17
CA ARG A 130 -3.30 1.78 -6.59
C ARG A 130 -2.76 2.79 -7.61
N TYR A 131 -1.46 3.01 -7.64
CA TYR A 131 -0.79 4.02 -8.46
C TYR A 131 -0.14 3.43 -9.73
N LEU A 132 -0.13 2.10 -9.88
CA LEU A 132 0.56 1.43 -10.98
C LEU A 132 -0.17 1.60 -12.33
N PRO A 133 0.57 1.78 -13.45
CA PRO A 133 -0.03 2.01 -14.77
C PRO A 133 -0.99 0.92 -15.24
N HIS A 134 -0.74 -0.35 -14.88
CA HIS A 134 -1.63 -1.43 -15.27
C HIS A 134 -2.98 -1.36 -14.53
N ILE A 135 -3.03 -0.86 -13.32
CA ILE A 135 -4.28 -0.63 -12.58
C ILE A 135 -5.10 0.49 -13.22
N GLU A 136 -4.45 1.58 -13.65
CA GLU A 136 -5.14 2.62 -14.44
C GLU A 136 -5.74 2.03 -15.73
N LYS A 137 -5.03 1.07 -16.36
CA LYS A 137 -5.56 0.38 -17.54
C LYS A 137 -6.75 -0.51 -17.22
N VAL A 138 -6.75 -1.21 -16.06
CA VAL A 138 -7.93 -1.97 -15.59
C VAL A 138 -9.13 -1.05 -15.42
N LYS A 139 -8.96 0.12 -14.77
CA LYS A 139 -10.04 1.11 -14.61
C LYS A 139 -10.62 1.54 -15.97
N GLN A 140 -9.77 1.89 -16.93
CA GLN A 140 -10.20 2.27 -18.29
C GLN A 140 -11.01 1.17 -18.99
N ILE A 141 -10.61 -0.10 -18.84
CA ILE A 141 -11.33 -1.25 -19.44
C ILE A 141 -12.72 -1.38 -18.79
N LEU A 142 -12.83 -1.19 -17.47
CA LEU A 142 -14.11 -1.22 -16.75
C LEU A 142 -15.00 -0.03 -17.10
N GLU A 143 -14.45 1.18 -17.14
CA GLU A 143 -15.17 2.41 -17.54
C GLU A 143 -15.74 2.33 -18.96
N ASN A 144 -15.04 1.64 -19.86
CA ASN A 144 -15.49 1.39 -21.24
C ASN A 144 -16.52 0.24 -21.37
N ASP A 145 -16.99 -0.32 -20.25
CA ASP A 145 -17.94 -1.45 -20.23
C ASP A 145 -17.49 -2.67 -21.08
N THR A 146 -16.17 -2.86 -21.22
CA THR A 146 -15.60 -3.88 -22.11
C THR A 146 -16.06 -5.28 -21.71
N ILE A 147 -16.04 -5.63 -20.43
CA ILE A 147 -16.46 -6.94 -19.92
C ILE A 147 -17.92 -6.98 -19.43
N GLY A 148 -18.68 -5.90 -19.63
CA GLY A 148 -20.05 -5.77 -19.10
C GLY A 148 -20.07 -5.56 -17.60
N LYS A 149 -21.25 -5.75 -16.98
CA LYS A 149 -21.39 -5.65 -15.52
C LYS A 149 -20.51 -6.68 -14.81
N ILE A 150 -19.89 -6.23 -13.72
CA ILE A 150 -19.08 -7.13 -12.88
C ILE A 150 -19.99 -8.11 -12.15
N GLU A 151 -19.65 -9.39 -12.19
CA GLU A 151 -20.36 -10.50 -11.53
C GLU A 151 -19.57 -11.05 -10.34
N SER A 152 -18.24 -11.12 -10.46
CA SER A 152 -17.39 -11.62 -9.36
C SER A 152 -15.96 -11.10 -9.44
N ILE A 153 -15.29 -11.10 -8.27
CA ILE A 153 -13.87 -10.84 -8.14
C ILE A 153 -13.19 -12.01 -7.40
N PHE A 154 -11.99 -12.36 -7.86
CA PHE A 154 -11.09 -13.28 -7.18
C PHE A 154 -9.73 -12.61 -7.03
N ALA A 155 -9.17 -12.58 -5.81
CA ALA A 155 -7.83 -12.07 -5.58
C ALA A 155 -7.09 -12.92 -4.53
N PHE A 156 -5.84 -13.25 -4.84
CA PHE A 156 -5.02 -14.16 -4.04
C PHE A 156 -3.66 -13.53 -3.75
N HIS A 157 -3.24 -13.53 -2.49
CA HIS A 157 -1.90 -13.13 -2.11
C HIS A 157 -1.30 -14.14 -1.12
N GLY A 158 -0.49 -15.05 -1.59
CA GLY A 158 0.16 -16.06 -0.77
C GLY A 158 1.65 -16.19 -1.04
N GLN A 159 2.43 -16.20 0.02
CA GLN A 159 3.88 -16.41 0.01
C GLN A 159 4.24 -17.43 1.07
N ASN A 160 5.08 -18.41 0.73
CA ASN A 160 5.58 -19.34 1.75
C ASN A 160 6.70 -18.67 2.56
N LEU A 161 6.31 -18.06 3.68
CA LEU A 161 7.21 -17.33 4.59
C LEU A 161 7.53 -18.09 5.87
N ARG A 162 7.18 -19.40 5.97
CA ARG A 162 7.36 -20.24 7.19
C ARG A 162 8.76 -20.19 7.79
N HIS A 163 9.76 -20.00 6.94
CA HIS A 163 11.18 -20.00 7.34
C HIS A 163 11.79 -18.59 7.27
N SER A 164 10.96 -17.56 7.25
CA SER A 164 11.46 -16.18 7.28
C SER A 164 11.95 -15.82 8.68
N ASP A 165 13.19 -15.36 8.76
CA ASP A 165 13.80 -14.84 10.00
C ASP A 165 13.36 -13.40 10.34
N ASN A 166 12.42 -12.84 9.59
CA ASN A 166 11.91 -11.49 9.85
C ASN A 166 10.94 -11.51 11.04
N PRO A 167 11.34 -11.02 12.23
CA PRO A 167 10.52 -11.10 13.44
C PRO A 167 9.20 -10.31 13.30
N ARG A 168 9.13 -9.26 12.46
CA ARG A 168 7.91 -8.49 12.24
C ARG A 168 6.75 -9.37 11.78
N LEU A 169 7.02 -10.40 10.98
CA LEU A 169 5.99 -11.27 10.43
C LEU A 169 5.34 -12.17 11.50
N TRP A 170 6.09 -12.50 12.55
CA TRP A 170 5.75 -13.51 13.55
C TRP A 170 5.57 -12.92 14.95
N THR A 171 5.61 -11.60 15.08
CA THR A 171 5.47 -10.89 16.37
C THR A 171 4.15 -10.12 16.39
N LYS A 172 3.26 -10.50 17.29
CA LYS A 172 1.93 -9.92 17.45
C LYS A 172 2.00 -8.42 17.77
N GLU A 173 2.91 -8.05 18.68
CA GLU A 173 3.15 -6.68 19.11
C GLU A 173 3.71 -5.76 17.99
N LEU A 174 4.14 -6.34 16.89
CA LEU A 174 4.58 -5.60 15.70
C LEU A 174 3.56 -5.60 14.56
N GLY A 175 2.34 -6.13 14.82
CA GLY A 175 1.31 -6.27 13.81
C GLY A 175 1.62 -7.36 12.78
N GLY A 176 2.24 -8.47 13.23
CA GLY A 176 2.53 -9.63 12.38
C GLY A 176 1.26 -10.36 11.96
N GLY A 177 1.37 -11.18 10.91
CA GLY A 177 0.27 -12.00 10.39
C GLY A 177 -0.03 -11.77 8.92
N ALA A 178 -0.70 -12.75 8.32
CA ALA A 178 -1.03 -12.74 6.90
C ALA A 178 -2.02 -11.65 6.53
N LEU A 179 -2.99 -11.37 7.38
CA LEU A 179 -4.05 -10.40 7.09
C LEU A 179 -3.51 -8.98 6.89
N LEU A 180 -2.73 -8.48 7.86
CA LEU A 180 -2.17 -7.11 7.77
C LEU A 180 -1.07 -6.99 6.73
N ASP A 181 -0.23 -8.02 6.55
CA ASP A 181 0.90 -7.92 5.62
C ASP A 181 0.52 -8.20 4.16
N LEU A 182 -0.28 -9.24 3.92
CA LEU A 182 -0.65 -9.72 2.58
C LEU A 182 -2.13 -9.48 2.27
N GLY A 183 -3.02 -9.69 3.25
CA GLY A 183 -4.47 -9.55 3.08
C GLY A 183 -4.90 -8.14 2.72
N VAL A 184 -4.21 -7.12 3.21
CA VAL A 184 -4.50 -5.72 2.89
C VAL A 184 -4.49 -5.43 1.39
N TYR A 185 -3.68 -6.15 0.59
CA TYR A 185 -3.65 -5.99 -0.86
C TYR A 185 -4.93 -6.48 -1.54
N VAL A 186 -5.41 -7.68 -1.17
CA VAL A 186 -6.64 -8.25 -1.77
C VAL A 186 -7.88 -7.51 -1.30
N VAL A 187 -7.91 -7.03 -0.04
CA VAL A 187 -8.98 -6.18 0.49
C VAL A 187 -8.98 -4.83 -0.23
N SER A 188 -7.84 -4.15 -0.32
CA SER A 188 -7.71 -2.87 -1.04
C SER A 188 -8.08 -3.00 -2.51
N PHE A 189 -7.76 -4.13 -3.15
CA PHE A 189 -8.15 -4.40 -4.54
C PHE A 189 -9.67 -4.53 -4.70
N ALA A 190 -10.35 -5.25 -3.80
CA ALA A 190 -11.81 -5.36 -3.81
C ALA A 190 -12.48 -3.99 -3.63
N HIS A 191 -11.99 -3.18 -2.68
CA HIS A 191 -12.46 -1.80 -2.48
C HIS A 191 -12.22 -0.90 -3.70
N LEU A 192 -11.07 -1.05 -4.39
CA LEU A 192 -10.76 -0.30 -5.60
C LEU A 192 -11.82 -0.51 -6.69
N ILE A 193 -12.30 -1.74 -6.84
CA ILE A 193 -13.19 -2.11 -7.94
C ILE A 193 -14.67 -1.96 -7.57
N LEU A 194 -15.05 -2.29 -6.34
CA LEU A 194 -16.45 -2.41 -5.91
C LEU A 194 -16.85 -1.49 -4.76
N GLY A 195 -15.90 -0.81 -4.12
CA GLY A 195 -16.17 0.02 -2.93
C GLY A 195 -16.40 -0.80 -1.66
N ASP A 196 -17.19 -0.26 -0.73
CA ASP A 196 -17.47 -0.85 0.59
C ASP A 196 -18.41 -2.06 0.47
N PRO A 197 -18.06 -3.23 1.04
CA PRO A 197 -18.92 -4.40 1.01
C PRO A 197 -20.08 -4.27 2.02
N LYS A 198 -21.24 -4.83 1.66
CA LYS A 198 -22.41 -4.92 2.54
C LYS A 198 -22.23 -5.94 3.68
N GLU A 199 -21.58 -7.06 3.37
CA GLU A 199 -21.36 -8.17 4.32
C GLU A 199 -19.98 -8.77 4.08
N ILE A 200 -19.28 -9.08 5.18
CA ILE A 200 -17.99 -9.75 5.18
C ILE A 200 -18.12 -11.07 5.91
N ILE A 201 -17.67 -12.16 5.29
CA ILE A 201 -17.52 -13.48 5.91
C ILE A 201 -16.03 -13.82 5.86
N ALA A 202 -15.46 -14.31 6.95
CA ALA A 202 -14.05 -14.65 7.01
C ALA A 202 -13.80 -15.86 7.91
N THR A 203 -12.71 -16.58 7.58
CA THR A 203 -12.17 -17.66 8.41
C THR A 203 -10.65 -17.64 8.34
N SER A 204 -9.99 -18.05 9.42
CA SER A 204 -8.53 -18.02 9.51
C SER A 204 -7.95 -19.24 10.19
N ILE A 205 -6.70 -19.55 9.85
CA ILE A 205 -5.85 -20.50 10.57
C ILE A 205 -4.76 -19.71 11.28
N PHE A 206 -4.55 -20.02 12.54
CA PHE A 206 -3.57 -19.37 13.41
C PHE A 206 -2.39 -20.29 13.73
N THR A 207 -1.24 -19.69 14.01
CA THR A 207 -0.13 -20.37 14.68
C THR A 207 -0.44 -20.57 16.16
N ASN A 208 0.38 -21.35 16.87
CA ASN A 208 0.23 -21.56 18.32
C ASN A 208 0.39 -20.25 19.12
N GLU A 209 1.11 -19.28 18.57
CA GLU A 209 1.36 -17.96 19.15
C GLU A 209 0.22 -16.97 18.84
N GLY A 210 -0.83 -17.42 18.13
CA GLY A 210 -1.99 -16.59 17.81
C GLY A 210 -1.79 -15.62 16.64
N ILE A 211 -0.83 -15.89 15.76
CA ILE A 211 -0.61 -15.14 14.51
C ILE A 211 -1.46 -15.78 13.41
N ASP A 212 -2.26 -15.00 12.70
CA ASP A 212 -2.99 -15.49 11.54
C ASP A 212 -2.03 -15.81 10.41
N CYS A 213 -2.06 -17.07 9.95
CA CYS A 213 -1.15 -17.52 8.89
C CYS A 213 -1.84 -17.76 7.55
N LYS A 214 -3.16 -17.90 7.55
CA LYS A 214 -4.02 -18.00 6.37
C LYS A 214 -5.38 -17.41 6.68
N THR A 215 -5.88 -16.56 5.81
CA THR A 215 -7.23 -15.99 5.94
C THR A 215 -7.94 -16.04 4.59
N SER A 216 -9.17 -16.58 4.58
CA SER A 216 -10.07 -16.55 3.43
C SER A 216 -11.28 -15.69 3.75
N MET A 217 -11.69 -14.88 2.79
CA MET A 217 -12.73 -13.87 2.95
C MET A 217 -13.69 -13.91 1.76
N VAL A 218 -14.99 -13.67 2.04
CA VAL A 218 -16.02 -13.46 1.04
C VAL A 218 -16.68 -12.12 1.33
N PHE A 219 -16.61 -11.19 0.37
CA PHE A 219 -17.29 -9.91 0.43
C PHE A 219 -18.54 -9.97 -0.44
N LYS A 220 -19.70 -9.58 0.11
CA LYS A 220 -20.97 -9.46 -0.63
C LYS A 220 -21.33 -8.00 -0.80
N TYR A 221 -21.83 -7.65 -1.96
CA TYR A 221 -22.23 -6.30 -2.34
C TYR A 221 -23.73 -6.21 -2.65
N ASP A 222 -24.31 -5.02 -2.51
CA ASP A 222 -25.73 -4.79 -2.85
C ASP A 222 -26.05 -5.04 -4.34
N SER A 223 -25.03 -4.97 -5.22
CA SER A 223 -25.10 -5.29 -6.65
C SER A 223 -25.21 -6.79 -6.96
N ASN A 224 -25.33 -7.67 -5.96
CA ASN A 224 -25.25 -9.14 -6.04
C ASN A 224 -23.88 -9.66 -6.50
N VAL A 225 -22.85 -8.82 -6.47
CA VAL A 225 -21.46 -9.24 -6.75
C VAL A 225 -20.85 -9.88 -5.53
N ILE A 226 -20.02 -10.90 -5.73
CA ILE A 226 -19.24 -11.56 -4.68
C ILE A 226 -17.75 -11.43 -5.00
N ALA A 227 -16.96 -10.96 -4.02
CA ALA A 227 -15.52 -11.04 -4.09
C ALA A 227 -14.99 -12.17 -3.18
N ASN A 228 -14.18 -13.06 -3.77
CA ASN A 228 -13.50 -14.15 -3.09
C ASN A 228 -12.02 -13.79 -2.92
N LEU A 229 -11.60 -13.60 -1.68
CA LEU A 229 -10.29 -13.09 -1.35
C LEU A 229 -9.55 -14.07 -0.43
N SER A 230 -8.25 -14.23 -0.63
CA SER A 230 -7.45 -15.00 0.32
C SER A 230 -6.02 -14.48 0.44
N CYS A 231 -5.47 -14.65 1.64
CA CYS A 231 -4.06 -14.41 1.90
C CYS A 231 -3.44 -15.54 2.72
N SER A 232 -2.14 -15.77 2.53
CA SER A 232 -1.41 -16.82 3.23
C SER A 232 0.07 -16.51 3.36
N MET A 233 0.62 -16.75 4.55
CA MET A 233 2.06 -16.78 4.81
C MET A 233 2.62 -18.21 4.82
N PHE A 234 1.79 -19.23 4.66
CA PHE A 234 2.17 -20.63 4.78
C PHE A 234 2.25 -21.37 3.45
N ASP A 235 1.67 -20.86 2.41
CA ASP A 235 1.68 -21.44 1.07
C ASP A 235 1.80 -20.40 -0.02
N THR A 236 2.40 -20.76 -1.12
CA THR A 236 2.42 -19.96 -2.34
C THR A 236 1.06 -20.07 -3.01
N GLN A 237 0.41 -18.93 -3.25
CA GLN A 237 -0.83 -18.84 -4.02
C GLN A 237 -0.56 -18.27 -5.42
N PRO A 238 -1.57 -18.28 -6.33
CA PRO A 238 -1.38 -17.75 -7.68
C PRO A 238 -0.97 -16.29 -7.77
N ASN A 239 -1.20 -15.48 -6.72
CA ASN A 239 -0.86 -14.05 -6.64
C ASN A 239 -1.41 -13.22 -7.81
N ARG A 240 -2.59 -13.59 -8.30
CA ARG A 240 -3.31 -12.91 -9.38
C ARG A 240 -4.64 -12.35 -8.90
N ALA A 241 -5.21 -11.44 -9.70
CA ALA A 241 -6.56 -10.98 -9.51
C ALA A 241 -7.37 -11.17 -10.80
N ILE A 242 -8.64 -11.52 -10.65
CA ILE A 242 -9.58 -11.74 -11.76
C ILE A 242 -10.84 -10.94 -11.49
N ILE A 243 -11.31 -10.18 -12.49
CA ILE A 243 -12.59 -9.49 -12.49
C ILE A 243 -13.42 -10.13 -13.58
N SER A 244 -14.47 -10.85 -13.20
CA SER A 244 -15.39 -11.49 -14.16
C SER A 244 -16.62 -10.63 -14.36
N GLY A 245 -17.01 -10.44 -15.59
CA GLY A 245 -18.20 -9.71 -16.02
C GLY A 245 -19.06 -10.50 -16.99
N GLU A 246 -20.22 -9.93 -17.36
CA GLU A 246 -21.22 -10.55 -18.25
C GLU A 246 -20.66 -10.95 -19.63
N LYS A 247 -19.69 -10.17 -20.18
CA LYS A 247 -19.17 -10.33 -21.54
C LYS A 247 -17.79 -10.97 -21.60
N GLY A 248 -17.08 -11.06 -20.48
CA GLY A 248 -15.71 -11.57 -20.42
C GLY A 248 -15.08 -11.35 -19.05
N LEU A 249 -13.77 -11.51 -18.95
CA LEU A 249 -13.02 -11.30 -17.72
C LEU A 249 -11.73 -10.51 -17.96
N ILE A 250 -11.26 -9.85 -16.92
CA ILE A 250 -9.93 -9.25 -16.84
C ILE A 250 -9.11 -10.11 -15.88
N GLU A 251 -7.98 -10.61 -16.34
CA GLU A 251 -7.00 -11.29 -15.50
C GLU A 251 -5.76 -10.41 -15.34
N ILE A 252 -5.40 -10.10 -14.10
CA ILE A 252 -4.15 -9.44 -13.75
C ILE A 252 -3.19 -10.53 -13.34
N GLU A 253 -2.13 -10.70 -14.13
CA GLU A 253 -1.16 -11.78 -13.99
C GLU A 253 -0.39 -11.72 -12.65
N PRO A 254 0.26 -12.79 -12.23
CA PRO A 254 1.18 -12.76 -11.08
C PRO A 254 2.33 -11.77 -11.33
N THR A 255 2.66 -10.92 -10.46
CA THR A 255 2.15 -10.57 -9.13
C THR A 255 1.18 -9.38 -9.25
N PHE A 256 -0.13 -9.57 -9.05
CA PHE A 256 -1.14 -8.55 -9.39
C PHE A 256 -0.91 -7.19 -8.72
N TYR A 257 -0.26 -7.19 -7.56
CA TYR A 257 0.00 -5.98 -6.76
C TYR A 257 1.30 -5.25 -7.17
N ALA A 258 2.05 -5.77 -8.12
CA ALA A 258 3.30 -5.21 -8.68
C ALA A 258 3.14 -4.98 -10.20
N PRO A 259 4.06 -4.28 -10.87
CA PRO A 259 4.00 -4.10 -12.32
C PRO A 259 3.93 -5.44 -13.06
N THR A 260 2.83 -5.68 -13.76
CA THR A 260 2.56 -6.96 -14.42
C THR A 260 1.69 -6.78 -15.68
N LYS A 261 1.35 -7.88 -16.34
CA LYS A 261 0.51 -7.94 -17.53
C LYS A 261 -0.97 -8.04 -17.16
N ILE A 262 -1.83 -7.64 -18.10
CA ILE A 262 -3.28 -7.83 -18.04
C ILE A 262 -3.70 -8.62 -19.26
N SER A 263 -4.60 -9.59 -19.07
CA SER A 263 -5.29 -10.29 -20.14
C SER A 263 -6.79 -9.99 -20.07
N VAL A 264 -7.39 -9.57 -21.18
CA VAL A 264 -8.85 -9.44 -21.31
C VAL A 264 -9.32 -10.60 -22.17
N VAL A 265 -10.17 -11.47 -21.61
CA VAL A 265 -10.68 -12.66 -22.27
C VAL A 265 -12.18 -12.51 -22.42
N MET A 266 -12.65 -12.41 -23.65
CA MET A 266 -14.07 -12.30 -23.98
C MET A 266 -14.76 -13.66 -24.05
N ASN A 267 -16.05 -13.72 -23.72
CA ASN A 267 -16.85 -14.94 -23.86
C ASN A 267 -16.92 -15.47 -25.30
N THR A 268 -16.57 -14.63 -26.28
CA THR A 268 -16.42 -15.02 -27.70
C THR A 268 -15.16 -15.83 -27.98
N GLY A 269 -14.23 -15.93 -27.02
CA GLY A 269 -12.91 -16.56 -27.15
C GLY A 269 -11.80 -15.61 -27.59
N GLU A 270 -12.12 -14.34 -27.90
CA GLU A 270 -11.11 -13.32 -28.18
C GLU A 270 -10.31 -12.98 -26.92
N THR A 271 -9.00 -12.85 -27.07
CA THR A 271 -8.11 -12.50 -25.97
C THR A 271 -7.20 -11.35 -26.36
N THR A 272 -7.20 -10.30 -25.55
CA THR A 272 -6.29 -9.15 -25.71
C THR A 272 -5.30 -9.13 -24.54
N ASN A 273 -4.01 -9.17 -24.85
CA ASN A 273 -2.94 -9.09 -23.86
C ASN A 273 -2.35 -7.68 -23.85
N ILE A 274 -2.26 -7.09 -22.66
CA ILE A 274 -1.64 -5.78 -22.41
C ILE A 274 -0.37 -6.03 -21.62
N THR A 275 0.77 -5.86 -22.29
CA THR A 275 2.09 -6.03 -21.69
C THR A 275 2.53 -4.76 -21.01
N ASN A 276 3.45 -4.89 -20.06
CA ASN A 276 4.04 -3.77 -19.35
C ASN A 276 5.56 -3.94 -19.32
N ASP A 277 6.29 -3.01 -19.94
CA ASP A 277 7.76 -2.97 -19.96
C ASP A 277 8.32 -2.14 -18.79
N TYR A 278 7.64 -2.18 -17.65
CA TYR A 278 7.99 -1.40 -16.47
C TYR A 278 9.31 -1.85 -15.85
N LYS A 279 10.21 -0.91 -15.58
CA LYS A 279 11.48 -1.14 -14.90
C LYS A 279 11.38 -0.75 -13.42
N GLY A 280 12.03 -1.49 -12.55
CA GLY A 280 11.99 -1.28 -11.10
C GLY A 280 10.77 -1.91 -10.42
N HIS A 281 10.56 -1.57 -9.15
CA HIS A 281 9.50 -2.16 -8.33
C HIS A 281 8.10 -1.55 -8.58
N GLY A 282 8.02 -0.27 -8.95
CA GLY A 282 6.76 0.47 -9.06
C GLY A 282 6.47 1.39 -7.88
N LEU A 283 7.32 1.40 -6.87
CA LEU A 283 7.17 2.26 -5.68
C LEU A 283 7.29 3.76 -6.01
N ARG A 284 7.98 4.11 -7.09
CA ARG A 284 8.10 5.50 -7.54
C ARG A 284 6.77 6.11 -7.98
N GLU A 285 5.79 5.32 -8.39
CA GLU A 285 4.51 5.88 -8.85
C GLU A 285 3.74 6.55 -7.70
N GLN A 286 3.79 5.98 -6.50
CA GLN A 286 3.23 6.63 -5.30
C GLN A 286 4.06 7.86 -4.87
N ALA A 287 5.37 7.87 -5.13
CA ALA A 287 6.21 9.04 -4.87
C ALA A 287 5.86 10.20 -5.81
N LYS A 288 5.70 9.93 -7.11
CA LYS A 288 5.18 10.91 -8.09
C LYS A 288 3.82 11.45 -7.70
N GLU A 289 2.94 10.58 -7.23
CA GLU A 289 1.60 10.98 -6.83
C GLU A 289 1.63 11.92 -5.63
N LEU A 290 2.45 11.61 -4.59
CA LEU A 290 2.59 12.54 -3.47
C LEU A 290 3.19 13.88 -3.90
N GLU A 291 4.25 13.88 -4.71
CA GLU A 291 4.80 15.13 -5.26
C GLU A 291 3.74 15.93 -6.01
N TRP A 292 2.94 15.26 -6.86
CA TRP A 292 1.87 15.92 -7.59
C TRP A 292 0.82 16.52 -6.62
N CYS A 293 0.41 15.81 -5.59
CA CYS A 293 -0.49 16.35 -4.56
C CYS A 293 0.12 17.59 -3.89
N VAL A 294 1.38 17.52 -3.46
CA VAL A 294 2.08 18.65 -2.82
C VAL A 294 2.15 19.87 -3.74
N ARG A 295 2.51 19.69 -5.00
CA ARG A 295 2.61 20.81 -5.97
C ARG A 295 1.27 21.42 -6.33
N ASN A 296 0.16 20.66 -6.19
CA ASN A 296 -1.20 21.12 -6.43
C ASN A 296 -1.96 21.51 -5.15
N ASN A 297 -1.29 21.56 -3.99
CA ASN A 297 -1.87 21.89 -2.69
C ASN A 297 -3.06 20.97 -2.31
N LEU A 298 -2.96 19.69 -2.65
CA LEU A 298 -3.91 18.66 -2.27
C LEU A 298 -3.41 17.92 -1.04
N ILE A 299 -4.31 17.59 -0.12
CA ILE A 299 -3.99 16.84 1.09
C ILE A 299 -4.16 15.33 0.90
N GLU A 300 -4.84 14.89 -0.16
CA GLU A 300 -5.07 13.49 -0.52
C GLU A 300 -4.95 13.27 -2.04
N SER A 301 -4.74 12.04 -2.46
CA SER A 301 -4.73 11.66 -3.87
C SER A 301 -6.14 11.33 -4.38
N PRO A 302 -6.51 11.77 -5.60
CA PRO A 302 -7.74 11.31 -6.24
C PRO A 302 -7.73 9.83 -6.61
N LYS A 303 -6.54 9.19 -6.67
CA LYS A 303 -6.39 7.74 -6.95
C LYS A 303 -6.67 6.86 -5.74
N MET A 304 -6.48 7.39 -4.54
CA MET A 304 -6.83 6.76 -3.28
C MET A 304 -7.10 7.85 -2.25
N LYS A 305 -8.38 8.15 -2.02
CA LYS A 305 -8.82 9.17 -1.06
C LYS A 305 -8.66 8.68 0.37
N HIS A 306 -8.59 9.60 1.31
CA HIS A 306 -8.58 9.27 2.75
C HIS A 306 -9.79 8.43 3.15
N SER A 307 -10.97 8.72 2.57
CA SER A 307 -12.18 7.92 2.80
C SER A 307 -12.02 6.46 2.38
N GLU A 308 -11.29 6.17 1.29
CA GLU A 308 -11.03 4.80 0.85
C GLU A 308 -10.08 4.07 1.80
N SER A 309 -9.01 4.72 2.29
CA SER A 309 -8.13 4.14 3.32
C SER A 309 -8.89 3.85 4.62
N ILE A 310 -9.81 4.73 5.01
CA ILE A 310 -10.72 4.53 6.15
C ILE A 310 -11.60 3.29 5.94
N GLU A 311 -12.26 3.14 4.79
CA GLU A 311 -13.14 2.00 4.50
C GLU A 311 -12.36 0.68 4.37
N VAL A 312 -11.17 0.69 3.77
CA VAL A 312 -10.27 -0.47 3.73
C VAL A 312 -9.93 -0.92 5.15
N MET A 313 -9.47 0.00 6.01
CA MET A 313 -9.12 -0.36 7.39
C MET A 313 -10.32 -0.79 8.22
N LYS A 314 -11.51 -0.21 8.02
CA LYS A 314 -12.76 -0.64 8.62
C LYS A 314 -13.08 -2.10 8.26
N SER A 315 -12.90 -2.48 6.99
CA SER A 315 -13.05 -3.87 6.56
C SER A 315 -12.00 -4.79 7.17
N MET A 316 -10.74 -4.35 7.28
CA MET A 316 -9.68 -5.09 7.97
C MET A 316 -10.03 -5.32 9.44
N ASP A 317 -10.53 -4.32 10.16
CA ASP A 317 -10.98 -4.44 11.55
C ASP A 317 -12.19 -5.37 11.69
N THR A 318 -13.13 -5.31 10.74
CA THR A 318 -14.27 -6.23 10.69
C THR A 318 -13.81 -7.67 10.51
N ILE A 319 -12.88 -7.93 9.59
CA ILE A 319 -12.30 -9.27 9.39
C ILE A 319 -11.63 -9.75 10.66
N ARG A 320 -10.80 -8.92 11.30
CA ARG A 320 -10.12 -9.25 12.56
C ARG A 320 -11.11 -9.66 13.64
N ASN A 321 -12.21 -8.91 13.79
CA ASN A 321 -13.26 -9.22 14.77
C ASN A 321 -13.94 -10.57 14.46
N ILE A 322 -14.24 -10.85 13.18
CA ILE A 322 -14.85 -12.11 12.75
C ILE A 322 -13.96 -13.32 13.08
N ILE A 323 -12.66 -13.21 12.80
CA ILE A 323 -11.72 -14.32 13.00
C ILE A 323 -11.14 -14.38 14.42
N GLY A 324 -11.43 -13.39 15.28
CA GLY A 324 -10.92 -13.32 16.66
C GLY A 324 -9.45 -12.91 16.77
N LEU A 325 -8.92 -12.19 15.78
CA LEU A 325 -7.55 -11.66 15.80
C LEU A 325 -7.49 -10.34 16.57
N SER A 326 -6.69 -10.30 17.64
CA SER A 326 -6.39 -9.09 18.43
C SER A 326 -4.88 -8.88 18.53
N PHE A 327 -4.43 -7.63 18.54
CA PHE A 327 -3.03 -7.23 18.76
C PHE A 327 -2.88 -6.57 20.12
#